data_0f7442128c6323da71d02011af374323
#
_entry.id   0f7442128c6323da71d02011af374323
#
_cell.length_a   1.000
_cell.length_b   1.000
_cell.length_c   1.000
_cell.angle_alpha   90.00
_cell.angle_beta   90.00
_cell.angle_gamma   90.00
#
_symmetry.space_group_name_H-M   'P 1'
#
loop_
_entity.id
_entity.type
_entity.pdbx_description
1 polymer ?
#
loop_
_entity_poly.entity_id
_entity_poly.type
_entity_poly.pdbx_seq_one_letter_code
_entity_poly.pdbx_strand_id
1 'polypeptide(L)'
;MNRSFVILALGSLTMACTVSVNTGDSPSAATEASLMQADRDFAVATHSRGIDGWMSFYAPDAIRIRYLGNMVKGFDEIRKFDTPNIADTTTILNWEPTDAAVFHGGEIGSTTGKYSVINRTGPNAGKEGGHGRYVTMWRRDGDRWLVIMDTGYPDPGVAR
;
A
#
# COMPACT_ATOMS: atom_id res chain seq x y z
N MET A 1 -79.68 -1.52 43.45
CA MET A 1 -78.26 -1.81 43.81
C MET A 1 -77.46 -1.97 42.53
N ASN A 2 -76.88 -0.86 42.00
CA ASN A 2 -76.03 -0.87 40.79
C ASN A 2 -74.60 -0.62 41.20
N ARG A 3 -73.74 -1.59 40.96
CA ARG A 3 -72.28 -1.47 41.10
C ARG A 3 -71.65 -1.15 39.74
N SER A 4 -71.25 0.07 39.61
CA SER A 4 -70.42 0.48 38.46
C SER A 4 -68.97 0.05 38.66
N PHE A 5 -68.45 -0.74 37.76
CA PHE A 5 -67.02 -1.07 37.69
C PHE A 5 -66.32 -0.02 36.82
N VAL A 6 -65.36 0.68 37.40
CA VAL A 6 -64.42 1.56 36.65
C VAL A 6 -63.20 0.72 36.26
N ILE A 7 -63.01 0.56 34.98
CA ILE A 7 -61.80 -0.09 34.43
C ILE A 7 -60.72 1.01 34.15
N LEU A 8 -59.64 0.93 34.94
CA LEU A 8 -58.48 1.80 34.77
C LEU A 8 -57.58 1.16 33.74
N ALA A 9 -57.46 1.77 32.52
CA ALA A 9 -56.51 1.35 31.49
C ALA A 9 -55.14 1.95 31.79
N LEU A 10 -54.15 1.12 32.16
CA LEU A 10 -52.74 1.50 32.21
C LEU A 10 -52.17 1.50 30.80
N GLY A 11 -51.91 2.68 30.25
CA GLY A 11 -51.16 2.84 28.98
C GLY A 11 -49.65 2.67 29.24
N SER A 12 -49.07 1.61 28.75
CA SER A 12 -47.61 1.42 28.74
C SER A 12 -46.98 2.25 27.62
N LEU A 13 -46.26 3.30 27.99
CA LEU A 13 -45.46 4.10 27.07
C LEU A 13 -44.14 3.37 26.80
N THR A 14 -43.99 2.69 25.65
CA THR A 14 -42.73 2.12 25.22
C THR A 14 -41.90 3.19 24.54
N MET A 15 -40.87 3.64 25.22
CA MET A 15 -39.86 4.57 24.69
C MET A 15 -38.90 3.78 23.77
N ALA A 16 -39.11 3.89 22.47
CA ALA A 16 -38.18 3.32 21.49
C ALA A 16 -36.94 4.22 21.41
N CYS A 17 -35.83 3.77 21.97
CA CYS A 17 -34.53 4.37 21.70
C CYS A 17 -34.10 4.03 20.26
N THR A 18 -34.21 4.96 19.33
CA THR A 18 -33.58 4.85 18.02
C THR A 18 -32.08 5.11 18.18
N VAL A 19 -31.28 4.04 18.12
CA VAL A 19 -29.85 4.13 18.01
C VAL A 19 -29.56 4.55 16.55
N SER A 20 -29.21 5.82 16.33
CA SER A 20 -28.65 6.27 15.07
C SER A 20 -27.24 5.69 14.94
N VAL A 21 -27.08 4.65 14.14
CA VAL A 21 -25.76 4.19 13.70
C VAL A 21 -25.25 5.24 12.74
N ASN A 22 -24.34 6.07 13.23
CA ASN A 22 -23.62 7.00 12.39
C ASN A 22 -22.62 6.18 11.55
N THR A 23 -23.00 5.85 10.30
CA THR A 23 -22.10 5.27 9.30
C THR A 23 -21.22 6.37 8.72
N GLY A 24 -20.49 7.09 9.58
CA GLY A 24 -19.33 7.82 9.15
C GLY A 24 -18.33 6.79 8.65
N ASP A 25 -17.72 7.03 7.49
CA ASP A 25 -16.69 6.18 6.90
C ASP A 25 -15.65 5.81 7.97
N SER A 26 -15.79 4.62 8.53
CA SER A 26 -14.74 4.06 9.38
C SER A 26 -13.54 3.86 8.48
N PRO A 27 -12.32 4.31 8.87
CA PRO A 27 -11.12 4.05 8.12
C PRO A 27 -11.09 2.58 7.70
N SER A 28 -10.90 2.32 6.41
CA SER A 28 -10.79 0.95 5.90
C SER A 28 -9.83 0.17 6.78
N ALA A 29 -10.26 -1.00 7.27
CA ALA A 29 -9.41 -1.79 8.15
C ALA A 29 -8.07 -2.09 7.47
N ALA A 30 -6.97 -1.84 8.18
CA ALA A 30 -5.64 -2.19 7.71
C ALA A 30 -5.52 -3.71 7.69
N THR A 31 -5.55 -4.30 6.51
CA THR A 31 -5.42 -5.74 6.28
C THR A 31 -4.26 -6.02 5.34
N GLU A 32 -3.75 -7.24 5.36
CA GLU A 32 -2.76 -7.70 4.40
C GLU A 32 -3.25 -7.54 2.96
N ALA A 33 -4.53 -7.79 2.70
CA ALA A 33 -5.14 -7.59 1.40
C ALA A 33 -5.13 -6.11 0.96
N SER A 34 -5.45 -5.17 1.86
CA SER A 34 -5.39 -3.74 1.57
C SER A 34 -3.97 -3.25 1.33
N LEU A 35 -2.99 -3.83 2.03
CA LEU A 35 -1.59 -3.52 1.86
C LEU A 35 -1.04 -4.05 0.53
N MET A 36 -1.38 -5.28 0.15
CA MET A 36 -1.02 -5.83 -1.16
C MET A 36 -1.66 -5.03 -2.31
N GLN A 37 -2.88 -4.54 -2.11
CA GLN A 37 -3.50 -3.65 -3.11
C GLN A 37 -2.75 -2.33 -3.23
N ALA A 38 -2.34 -1.72 -2.11
CA ALA A 38 -1.53 -0.49 -2.14
C ALA A 38 -0.20 -0.69 -2.89
N ASP A 39 0.43 -1.84 -2.75
CA ASP A 39 1.66 -2.16 -3.48
C ASP A 39 1.41 -2.31 -5.00
N ARG A 40 0.31 -2.94 -5.40
CA ARG A 40 -0.11 -2.98 -6.82
C ARG A 40 -0.44 -1.58 -7.36
N ASP A 41 -1.13 -0.76 -6.58
CA ASP A 41 -1.46 0.61 -6.96
C ASP A 41 -0.19 1.46 -7.11
N PHE A 42 0.83 1.18 -6.30
CA PHE A 42 2.16 1.78 -6.43
C PHE A 42 2.81 1.41 -7.77
N ALA A 43 2.72 0.15 -8.21
CA ALA A 43 3.21 -0.28 -9.52
C ALA A 43 2.45 0.45 -10.65
N VAL A 44 1.13 0.48 -10.59
CA VAL A 44 0.29 1.18 -11.58
C VAL A 44 0.62 2.67 -11.64
N ALA A 45 0.76 3.32 -10.49
CA ALA A 45 1.12 4.74 -10.42
C ALA A 45 2.50 5.01 -11.04
N THR A 46 3.48 4.15 -10.77
CA THR A 46 4.82 4.26 -11.33
C THR A 46 4.80 4.10 -12.85
N HIS A 47 4.08 3.12 -13.38
CA HIS A 47 3.97 2.92 -14.83
C HIS A 47 3.27 4.08 -15.54
N SER A 48 2.26 4.67 -14.92
CA SER A 48 1.45 5.73 -15.54
C SER A 48 2.08 7.12 -15.43
N ARG A 49 2.84 7.40 -14.38
CA ARG A 49 3.36 8.74 -14.06
C ARG A 49 4.88 8.78 -13.83
N GLY A 50 5.58 7.67 -14.08
CA GLY A 50 7.03 7.59 -13.89
C GLY A 50 7.45 7.93 -12.47
N ILE A 51 8.50 8.77 -12.36
CA ILE A 51 9.07 9.16 -11.05
C ILE A 51 8.05 9.88 -10.14
N ASP A 52 7.09 10.60 -10.69
CA ASP A 52 6.05 11.24 -9.88
C ASP A 52 5.08 10.21 -9.29
N GLY A 53 4.77 9.16 -10.04
CA GLY A 53 4.00 8.01 -9.55
C GLY A 53 4.76 7.25 -8.46
N TRP A 54 6.03 6.96 -8.71
CA TRP A 54 6.93 6.33 -7.74
C TRP A 54 6.97 7.11 -6.43
N MET A 55 7.29 8.39 -6.49
CA MET A 55 7.40 9.23 -5.29
C MET A 55 6.09 9.50 -4.57
N SER A 56 4.93 9.37 -5.24
CA SER A 56 3.62 9.62 -4.60
C SER A 56 3.26 8.62 -3.49
N PHE A 57 3.99 7.50 -3.40
CA PHE A 57 3.83 6.51 -2.34
C PHE A 57 4.87 6.63 -1.22
N TYR A 58 5.94 7.40 -1.39
CA TYR A 58 6.97 7.52 -0.38
C TYR A 58 6.60 8.50 0.74
N ALA A 59 6.87 8.10 1.97
CA ALA A 59 6.81 9.00 3.11
C ALA A 59 7.98 10.01 3.05
N PRO A 60 7.82 11.23 3.62
CA PRO A 60 8.88 12.23 3.61
C PRO A 60 10.21 11.79 4.26
N ASP A 61 10.11 10.89 5.24
CA ASP A 61 11.22 10.36 6.03
C ASP A 61 11.69 8.96 5.59
N ALA A 62 11.23 8.49 4.43
CA ALA A 62 11.51 7.16 3.92
C ALA A 62 13.00 6.88 3.71
N ILE A 63 13.32 5.59 3.67
CA ILE A 63 14.66 5.06 3.41
C ILE A 63 14.61 4.18 2.17
N ARG A 64 15.54 4.40 1.25
CA ARG A 64 15.76 3.55 0.07
C ARG A 64 17.11 2.84 0.21
N ILE A 65 17.11 1.52 0.18
CA ILE A 65 18.32 0.70 0.29
C ILE A 65 18.54 -0.02 -1.04
N ARG A 66 19.68 0.21 -1.67
CA ARG A 66 20.08 -0.60 -2.83
C ARG A 66 20.87 -1.83 -2.40
N TYR A 67 20.78 -2.82 -3.23
CA TYR A 67 21.68 -3.96 -3.13
C TYR A 67 23.16 -3.48 -3.06
N LEU A 68 23.93 -4.09 -2.15
CA LEU A 68 25.30 -3.70 -1.77
C LEU A 68 25.41 -2.47 -0.84
N GLY A 69 24.30 -2.04 -0.22
CA GLY A 69 24.39 -1.26 1.01
C GLY A 69 24.36 0.26 0.88
N ASN A 70 24.17 0.82 -0.30
CA ASN A 70 23.94 2.26 -0.40
C ASN A 70 22.53 2.59 0.13
N MET A 71 22.49 3.46 1.14
CA MET A 71 21.26 3.92 1.76
C MET A 71 21.08 5.41 1.49
N VAL A 72 19.90 5.77 0.98
CA VAL A 72 19.45 7.16 0.86
C VAL A 72 18.24 7.39 1.75
N LYS A 73 18.13 8.59 2.32
CA LYS A 73 17.07 8.95 3.26
C LYS A 73 16.39 10.26 2.82
N GLY A 74 15.09 10.27 2.97
CA GLY A 74 14.27 11.43 2.70
C GLY A 74 13.85 11.56 1.24
N PHE A 75 12.74 12.25 1.06
CA PHE A 75 12.00 12.31 -0.19
C PHE A 75 12.85 12.81 -1.39
N ASP A 76 13.56 13.93 -1.21
CA ASP A 76 14.31 14.56 -2.30
C ASP A 76 15.53 13.72 -2.73
N GLU A 77 16.22 13.14 -1.76
CA GLU A 77 17.38 12.30 -2.05
C GLU A 77 16.97 10.97 -2.70
N ILE A 78 15.85 10.37 -2.28
CA ILE A 78 15.30 9.17 -2.93
C ILE A 78 14.87 9.50 -4.36
N ARG A 79 14.17 10.62 -4.56
CA ARG A 79 13.78 11.07 -5.91
C ARG A 79 14.97 11.22 -6.83
N LYS A 80 16.00 11.93 -6.39
CA LYS A 80 17.25 12.11 -7.15
C LYS A 80 17.92 10.78 -7.49
N PHE A 81 17.91 9.87 -6.51
CA PHE A 81 18.57 8.57 -6.63
C PHE A 81 17.84 7.61 -7.59
N ASP A 82 16.51 7.56 -7.55
CA ASP A 82 15.71 6.62 -8.34
C ASP A 82 15.33 7.16 -9.74
N THR A 83 15.36 8.49 -9.93
CA THR A 83 15.02 9.11 -11.24
C THR A 83 15.73 8.47 -12.42
N PRO A 84 17.06 8.24 -12.41
CA PRO A 84 17.75 7.66 -13.57
C PRO A 84 17.22 6.27 -13.97
N ASN A 85 16.77 5.47 -13.00
CA ASN A 85 16.28 4.12 -13.26
C ASN A 85 14.80 4.12 -13.66
N ILE A 86 13.98 4.94 -13.00
CA ILE A 86 12.52 4.99 -13.25
C ILE A 86 12.21 5.76 -14.54
N ALA A 87 13.02 6.75 -14.90
CA ALA A 87 12.87 7.51 -16.16
C ALA A 87 13.51 6.82 -17.37
N ASP A 88 14.22 5.71 -17.19
CA ASP A 88 14.80 4.95 -18.29
C ASP A 88 13.71 4.34 -19.18
N THR A 89 13.63 4.82 -20.41
CA THR A 89 12.65 4.34 -21.39
C THR A 89 13.07 3.06 -22.10
N THR A 90 14.32 2.63 -21.93
CA THR A 90 14.86 1.42 -22.56
C THR A 90 14.50 0.15 -21.81
N THR A 91 14.07 0.29 -20.58
CA THR A 91 13.60 -0.81 -19.72
C THR A 91 12.27 -0.49 -19.06
N ILE A 92 11.62 -1.50 -18.50
CA ILE A 92 10.48 -1.34 -17.62
C ILE A 92 10.66 -2.24 -16.41
N LEU A 93 10.49 -1.65 -15.21
CA LEU A 93 10.45 -2.37 -13.94
C LEU A 93 9.01 -2.80 -13.67
N ASN A 94 8.79 -4.09 -13.55
CA ASN A 94 7.53 -4.67 -13.09
C ASN A 94 7.74 -5.34 -11.75
N TRP A 95 6.73 -5.30 -10.89
CA TRP A 95 6.74 -6.08 -9.65
C TRP A 95 5.33 -6.49 -9.24
N GLU A 96 5.26 -7.53 -8.42
CA GLU A 96 4.02 -8.07 -7.89
C GLU A 96 4.26 -8.55 -6.46
N PRO A 97 3.47 -8.09 -5.48
CA PRO A 97 3.54 -8.60 -4.12
C PRO A 97 3.03 -10.05 -4.07
N THR A 98 3.75 -10.90 -3.35
CA THR A 98 3.37 -12.29 -3.09
C THR A 98 2.86 -12.51 -1.68
N ASP A 99 3.35 -11.72 -0.73
CA ASP A 99 3.00 -11.82 0.68
C ASP A 99 2.96 -10.43 1.33
N ALA A 100 2.15 -10.31 2.37
CA ALA A 100 2.09 -9.13 3.22
C ALA A 100 1.95 -9.52 4.68
N ALA A 101 2.40 -8.63 5.57
CA ALA A 101 2.16 -8.73 7.00
C ALA A 101 1.82 -7.34 7.56
N VAL A 102 0.88 -7.29 8.51
CA VAL A 102 0.44 -6.05 9.17
C VAL A 102 0.73 -6.14 10.65
N PHE A 103 1.33 -5.10 11.21
CA PHE A 103 1.82 -5.02 12.58
C PHE A 103 1.24 -3.81 13.32
N HIS A 104 1.44 -3.77 14.63
CA HIS A 104 1.10 -2.63 15.49
C HIS A 104 -0.36 -2.14 15.32
N GLY A 105 -1.30 -3.08 15.35
CA GLY A 105 -2.72 -2.70 15.22
C GLY A 105 -3.13 -2.11 13.87
N GLY A 106 -2.30 -2.28 12.84
CA GLY A 106 -2.58 -1.77 11.50
C GLY A 106 -1.80 -0.51 11.12
N GLU A 107 -0.85 -0.06 11.95
CA GLU A 107 -0.07 1.16 11.67
C GLU A 107 1.12 0.93 10.75
N ILE A 108 1.74 -0.24 10.85
CA ILE A 108 2.91 -0.64 10.06
C ILE A 108 2.60 -1.93 9.31
N GLY A 109 3.17 -2.08 8.14
CA GLY A 109 3.09 -3.31 7.37
C GLY A 109 4.32 -3.55 6.52
N SER A 110 4.41 -4.75 5.96
CA SER A 110 5.42 -5.08 4.97
C SER A 110 4.80 -5.87 3.82
N THR A 111 5.29 -5.64 2.62
CA THR A 111 5.07 -6.49 1.47
C THR A 111 6.39 -7.11 1.03
N THR A 112 6.32 -8.32 0.53
CA THR A 112 7.41 -8.98 -0.18
C THR A 112 6.91 -9.48 -1.52
N GLY A 113 7.79 -9.53 -2.51
CA GLY A 113 7.37 -9.95 -3.83
C GLY A 113 8.52 -10.18 -4.78
N LYS A 114 8.17 -10.30 -6.03
CA LYS A 114 9.11 -10.49 -7.14
C LYS A 114 9.10 -9.26 -8.03
N TYR A 115 10.26 -8.92 -8.57
CA TYR A 115 10.36 -7.92 -9.63
C TYR A 115 11.04 -8.51 -10.86
N SER A 116 10.75 -7.92 -12.01
CA SER A 116 11.46 -8.16 -13.27
C SER A 116 11.73 -6.85 -14.00
N VAL A 117 12.84 -6.81 -14.71
CA VAL A 117 13.21 -5.71 -15.61
C VAL A 117 13.12 -6.23 -17.04
N ILE A 118 12.26 -5.65 -17.85
CA ILE A 118 12.07 -6.05 -19.25
C ILE A 118 12.72 -5.03 -20.16
N ASN A 119 13.55 -5.48 -21.10
CA ASN A 119 14.13 -4.64 -22.13
C ASN A 119 13.04 -4.20 -23.12
N ARG A 120 12.92 -2.92 -23.39
CA ARG A 120 11.93 -2.37 -24.34
C ARG A 120 12.52 -2.07 -25.71
N THR A 121 13.84 -1.94 -25.78
CA THR A 121 14.57 -1.55 -27.00
C THR A 121 15.76 -2.45 -27.26
N GLY A 122 16.35 -2.33 -28.46
CA GLY A 122 17.55 -3.06 -28.85
C GLY A 122 17.30 -4.55 -29.19
N PRO A 123 18.38 -5.34 -29.36
CA PRO A 123 18.29 -6.75 -29.78
C PRO A 123 17.58 -7.68 -28.79
N ASN A 124 17.46 -7.24 -27.55
CA ASN A 124 16.79 -7.97 -26.48
C ASN A 124 15.41 -7.39 -26.12
N ALA A 125 14.82 -6.57 -26.98
CA ALA A 125 13.48 -6.03 -26.74
C ALA A 125 12.47 -7.15 -26.47
N GLY A 126 11.64 -6.97 -25.43
CA GLY A 126 10.66 -7.96 -24.96
C GLY A 126 11.24 -9.09 -24.11
N LYS A 127 12.57 -9.17 -23.95
CA LYS A 127 13.21 -10.17 -23.10
C LYS A 127 13.47 -9.60 -21.71
N GLU A 128 13.44 -10.48 -20.72
CA GLU A 128 13.84 -10.14 -19.37
C GLU A 128 15.35 -9.85 -19.33
N GLY A 129 15.69 -8.68 -18.75
CA GLY A 129 17.07 -8.24 -18.54
C GLY A 129 17.55 -8.46 -17.10
N GLY A 130 16.62 -8.74 -16.17
CA GLY A 130 16.93 -9.04 -14.79
C GLY A 130 15.66 -9.29 -13.96
N HIS A 131 15.82 -10.01 -12.87
CA HIS A 131 14.73 -10.26 -11.91
C HIS A 131 15.29 -10.45 -10.50
N GLY A 132 14.40 -10.43 -9.53
CA GLY A 132 14.76 -10.63 -8.13
C GLY A 132 13.56 -10.48 -7.21
N ARG A 133 13.87 -10.21 -5.98
CA ARG A 133 12.89 -10.05 -4.89
C ARG A 133 13.01 -8.70 -4.25
N TYR A 134 11.93 -8.27 -3.61
CA TYR A 134 11.91 -7.01 -2.86
C TYR A 134 11.23 -7.17 -1.51
N VAL A 135 11.51 -6.22 -0.64
CA VAL A 135 10.79 -5.99 0.61
C VAL A 135 10.51 -4.50 0.68
N THR A 136 9.24 -4.16 0.88
CA THR A 136 8.81 -2.78 1.14
C THR A 136 8.14 -2.73 2.50
N MET A 137 8.53 -1.79 3.33
CA MET A 137 7.85 -1.48 4.60
C MET A 137 6.99 -0.24 4.43
N TRP A 138 5.83 -0.29 5.04
CA TRP A 138 4.77 0.68 4.90
C TRP A 138 4.34 1.22 6.26
N ARG A 139 3.99 2.49 6.29
CA ARG A 139 3.33 3.14 7.42
C ARG A 139 1.97 3.66 6.97
N ARG A 140 0.97 3.45 7.81
CA ARG A 140 -0.35 3.97 7.55
C ARG A 140 -0.42 5.47 7.88
N ASP A 141 -1.01 6.23 6.97
CA ASP A 141 -1.27 7.66 7.11
C ASP A 141 -2.72 7.91 6.69
N GLY A 142 -3.62 7.99 7.67
CA GLY A 142 -5.06 7.98 7.43
C GLY A 142 -5.49 6.67 6.75
N ASP A 143 -6.09 6.80 5.56
CA ASP A 143 -6.53 5.64 4.76
C ASP A 143 -5.48 5.16 3.73
N ARG A 144 -4.29 5.76 3.73
CA ARG A 144 -3.23 5.46 2.77
C ARG A 144 -2.10 4.68 3.43
N TRP A 145 -1.45 3.85 2.61
CA TRP A 145 -0.16 3.26 2.92
C TRP A 145 0.96 4.07 2.26
N LEU A 146 1.96 4.48 3.03
CA LEU A 146 3.15 5.15 2.54
C LEU A 146 4.39 4.29 2.77
N VAL A 147 5.24 4.20 1.77
CA VAL A 147 6.53 3.51 1.83
C VAL A 147 7.44 4.24 2.81
N ILE A 148 7.93 3.53 3.83
CA ILE A 148 8.93 4.03 4.78
C ILE A 148 10.30 3.40 4.58
N MET A 149 10.37 2.21 3.99
CA MET A 149 11.60 1.59 3.57
C MET A 149 11.34 0.72 2.35
N ASP A 150 12.24 0.77 1.39
CA ASP A 150 12.18 -0.10 0.22
C ASP A 150 13.56 -0.63 -0.16
N THR A 151 13.61 -1.91 -0.51
CA THR A 151 14.82 -2.58 -0.97
C THR A 151 14.48 -3.71 -1.94
N GLY A 152 15.34 -3.89 -2.94
CA GLY A 152 15.30 -5.02 -3.86
C GLY A 152 16.68 -5.64 -4.02
N TYR A 153 16.71 -6.94 -4.26
CA TYR A 153 17.92 -7.70 -4.51
C TYR A 153 17.70 -8.69 -5.66
N PRO A 154 18.69 -8.85 -6.55
CA PRO A 154 18.58 -9.79 -7.66
C PRO A 154 18.62 -11.24 -7.14
N ASP A 155 17.95 -12.13 -7.85
CA ASP A 155 18.07 -13.56 -7.59
C ASP A 155 19.49 -14.04 -7.91
N PRO A 156 20.00 -15.08 -7.21
CA PRO A 156 21.33 -15.62 -7.48
C PRO A 156 21.50 -16.06 -8.93
N GLY A 157 22.62 -15.67 -9.55
CA GLY A 157 22.95 -16.04 -10.94
C GLY A 157 22.35 -15.12 -12.02
N VAL A 158 21.58 -14.09 -11.64
CA VAL A 158 21.15 -13.06 -12.60
C VAL A 158 22.29 -12.09 -12.85
N ALA A 159 22.72 -11.98 -14.10
CA ALA A 159 23.72 -11.01 -14.52
C ALA A 159 23.17 -9.59 -14.33
N ARG A 160 24.04 -8.67 -13.92
CA ARG A 160 23.73 -7.23 -13.78
C ARG A 160 24.15 -6.47 -15.00
#